data_b0185ea8c968cadeed90bab9a3a61277
#
_entry.id   b0185ea8c968cadeed90bab9a3a61277
#
_cell.length_a   1.000
_cell.length_b   1.000
_cell.length_c   1.000
_cell.angle_alpha   90.00
_cell.angle_beta   90.00
_cell.angle_gamma   90.00
#
_symmetry.space_group_name_H-M   'P 1'
#
loop_
_entity.id
_entity.type
_entity.pdbx_description
1 polymer ?
#
loop_
_entity_poly.entity_id
_entity_poly.type
_entity_poly.pdbx_seq_one_letter_code
_entity_poly.pdbx_strand_id
1 'polypeptide(L)'
;KGEGALKARTYGAYLRGLGWSLNHRKIVLGGSLLLLVLAFGVLQLKGVGTELLPELDEGIINGDVEMPVGTRLDITDGVTGEVEEVILGEVPEMRSMFARSGAHWRRGGGSHTAFFRVYLVDKKERKRSTKEVVADLKPKFANIPGAKVRVSEARSMYSGIIGGGSEERLEIDIRGYDLVQGKALAEEIVSRIEGVPGVIYPRISLEDSRPELKIAIDRVKAATLGLSVSRILQVVNANIEGTVASRYREGGDEFDILVRSREADRKAFDDIRNISLTGQGGKEISLKGFVTIAEGKGPARIERKNQERSITVRAGIQGRDLGHIVQDIGEKIRDLEIPKNFRLDFASEFEKQKEAFGGLLFAIALAIVLVYMVMASQFESLLEPFVIMFTIPFASIGVILALLVLRMSVTIPVFIGGVLLIGIVVNNGIVMIDYIGRLRTEGRSLREAVLIGAQRRLRPILMTTLTTCLALVPMALGFGEGSEMNAPMARVVIGGMLVSAMFTIFFVPTLYGSIKGIGRD
;
A
#
# COMPACT_ATOMS: atom_id res chain seq x y z
N LYS A 1 -15.79 -55.40 0.39
CA LYS A 1 -17.28 -55.26 0.40
C LYS A 1 -17.76 -53.91 0.96
N GLY A 2 -17.07 -53.25 1.87
CA GLY A 2 -17.48 -51.94 2.44
C GLY A 2 -17.39 -50.75 1.48
N GLU A 3 -16.37 -50.67 0.63
CA GLU A 3 -16.19 -49.57 -0.33
C GLU A 3 -17.28 -49.48 -1.41
N GLY A 4 -17.80 -50.63 -1.86
CA GLY A 4 -18.88 -50.68 -2.85
C GLY A 4 -20.21 -50.17 -2.29
N ALA A 5 -20.51 -50.44 -1.02
CA ALA A 5 -21.73 -49.98 -0.35
C ALA A 5 -21.70 -48.48 -0.07
N LEU A 6 -20.56 -47.91 0.32
CA LEU A 6 -20.39 -46.48 0.54
C LEU A 6 -20.53 -45.67 -0.78
N LYS A 7 -19.90 -46.19 -1.86
CA LYS A 7 -20.04 -45.64 -3.22
C LYS A 7 -21.48 -45.64 -3.69
N ALA A 8 -22.19 -46.76 -3.55
CA ALA A 8 -23.59 -46.87 -3.94
C ALA A 8 -24.49 -45.93 -3.15
N ARG A 9 -24.23 -45.70 -1.87
CA ARG A 9 -24.99 -44.84 -0.98
C ARG A 9 -24.79 -43.35 -1.33
N THR A 10 -23.56 -42.91 -1.61
CA THR A 10 -23.24 -41.51 -2.01
C THR A 10 -23.82 -41.18 -3.38
N TYR A 11 -23.67 -42.07 -4.38
CA TYR A 11 -24.29 -41.88 -5.70
C TYR A 11 -25.82 -41.86 -5.62
N GLY A 12 -26.42 -42.73 -4.81
CA GLY A 12 -27.87 -42.76 -4.60
C GLY A 12 -28.41 -41.50 -3.92
N ALA A 13 -27.67 -40.96 -2.96
CA ALA A 13 -28.02 -39.68 -2.33
C ALA A 13 -27.93 -38.50 -3.31
N TYR A 14 -26.87 -38.44 -4.10
CA TYR A 14 -26.68 -37.42 -5.13
C TYR A 14 -27.80 -37.46 -6.18
N LEU A 15 -28.12 -38.61 -6.75
CA LEU A 15 -29.16 -38.75 -7.76
C LEU A 15 -30.56 -38.40 -7.23
N ARG A 16 -30.85 -38.69 -5.96
CA ARG A 16 -32.09 -38.26 -5.30
C ARG A 16 -32.15 -36.73 -5.18
N GLY A 17 -31.03 -36.09 -4.74
CA GLY A 17 -30.92 -34.66 -4.65
C GLY A 17 -31.04 -33.95 -6.02
N LEU A 18 -30.37 -34.49 -7.06
CA LEU A 18 -30.46 -33.94 -8.41
C LEU A 18 -31.86 -34.16 -9.01
N GLY A 19 -32.50 -35.32 -8.79
CA GLY A 19 -33.87 -35.57 -9.21
C GLY A 19 -34.86 -34.62 -8.55
N TRP A 20 -34.69 -34.33 -7.25
CA TRP A 20 -35.48 -33.30 -6.55
C TRP A 20 -35.24 -31.91 -7.13
N SER A 21 -33.99 -31.56 -7.40
CA SER A 21 -33.57 -30.28 -8.01
C SER A 21 -34.23 -30.08 -9.39
N LEU A 22 -34.24 -31.11 -10.23
CA LEU A 22 -34.89 -31.09 -11.54
C LEU A 22 -36.40 -30.97 -11.46
N ASN A 23 -37.05 -31.50 -10.43
CA ASN A 23 -38.48 -31.40 -10.22
C ASN A 23 -38.86 -30.02 -9.60
N HIS A 24 -38.00 -29.42 -8.78
CA HIS A 24 -38.24 -28.15 -8.09
C HIS A 24 -37.36 -27.01 -8.64
N ARG A 25 -37.25 -26.90 -9.98
CA ARG A 25 -36.34 -25.97 -10.68
C ARG A 25 -36.46 -24.53 -10.19
N LYS A 26 -37.72 -24.03 -10.03
CA LYS A 26 -37.96 -22.65 -9.60
C LYS A 26 -37.38 -22.37 -8.21
N ILE A 27 -37.44 -23.34 -7.29
CA ILE A 27 -36.91 -23.22 -5.93
C ILE A 27 -35.40 -23.22 -5.98
N VAL A 28 -34.77 -24.10 -6.75
CA VAL A 28 -33.29 -24.18 -6.86
C VAL A 28 -32.70 -22.93 -7.52
N LEU A 29 -33.28 -22.50 -8.65
CA LEU A 29 -32.82 -21.31 -9.37
C LEU A 29 -33.07 -20.04 -8.55
N GLY A 30 -34.27 -19.87 -7.96
CA GLY A 30 -34.59 -18.73 -7.13
C GLY A 30 -33.80 -18.69 -5.82
N GLY A 31 -33.63 -19.83 -5.16
CA GLY A 31 -32.83 -19.95 -3.94
C GLY A 31 -31.35 -19.64 -4.19
N SER A 32 -30.79 -20.11 -5.32
CA SER A 32 -29.42 -19.80 -5.71
C SER A 32 -29.22 -18.31 -6.00
N LEU A 33 -30.16 -17.68 -6.68
CA LEU A 33 -30.14 -16.23 -6.93
C LEU A 33 -30.28 -15.44 -5.62
N LEU A 34 -31.15 -15.87 -4.72
CA LEU A 34 -31.32 -15.25 -3.40
C LEU A 34 -30.02 -15.32 -2.59
N LEU A 35 -29.33 -16.49 -2.59
CA LEU A 35 -28.05 -16.64 -1.92
C LEU A 35 -26.98 -15.71 -2.50
N LEU A 36 -26.97 -15.51 -3.81
CA LEU A 36 -26.07 -14.56 -4.46
C LEU A 36 -26.35 -13.12 -3.99
N VAL A 37 -27.61 -12.69 -4.02
CA VAL A 37 -28.01 -11.35 -3.56
C VAL A 37 -27.68 -11.16 -2.08
N LEU A 38 -27.94 -12.16 -1.24
CA LEU A 38 -27.60 -12.11 0.18
C LEU A 38 -26.09 -12.00 0.41
N ALA A 39 -25.27 -12.75 -0.34
CA ALA A 39 -23.81 -12.68 -0.21
C ALA A 39 -23.29 -11.27 -0.53
N PHE A 40 -23.76 -10.65 -1.62
CA PHE A 40 -23.41 -9.26 -1.96
C PHE A 40 -23.97 -8.26 -0.95
N GLY A 41 -25.20 -8.48 -0.45
CA GLY A 41 -25.79 -7.64 0.60
C GLY A 41 -24.98 -7.66 1.89
N VAL A 42 -24.54 -8.83 2.34
CA VAL A 42 -23.68 -8.98 3.53
C VAL A 42 -22.32 -8.33 3.33
N LEU A 43 -21.73 -8.44 2.12
CA LEU A 43 -20.47 -7.78 1.77
C LEU A 43 -20.59 -6.25 1.95
N GLN A 44 -21.68 -5.66 1.47
CA GLN A 44 -21.95 -4.23 1.59
C GLN A 44 -22.22 -3.80 3.05
N LEU A 45 -23.03 -4.56 3.77
CA LEU A 45 -23.37 -4.25 5.16
C LEU A 45 -22.20 -4.36 6.14
N LYS A 46 -21.32 -5.32 5.93
CA LYS A 46 -20.16 -5.53 6.83
C LYS A 46 -18.94 -4.68 6.48
N GLY A 47 -18.95 -3.97 5.37
CA GLY A 47 -17.87 -3.06 4.97
C GLY A 47 -16.52 -3.76 4.94
N VAL A 48 -16.32 -4.70 4.01
CA VAL A 48 -14.99 -5.33 3.87
C VAL A 48 -14.01 -4.28 3.40
N GLY A 49 -12.92 -4.09 4.18
CA GLY A 49 -11.87 -3.12 3.87
C GLY A 49 -11.22 -3.39 2.52
N THR A 50 -10.74 -2.34 1.88
CA THR A 50 -10.04 -2.40 0.60
C THR A 50 -8.61 -1.90 0.77
N GLU A 51 -7.62 -2.67 0.35
CA GLU A 51 -6.20 -2.35 0.44
C GLU A 51 -5.50 -2.72 -0.86
N LEU A 52 -4.47 -1.98 -1.26
CA LEU A 52 -3.69 -2.36 -2.45
C LEU A 52 -2.98 -3.69 -2.25
N LEU A 53 -2.24 -3.81 -1.17
CA LEU A 53 -1.47 -5.00 -0.80
C LEU A 53 -1.81 -5.39 0.64
N PRO A 54 -1.76 -6.69 0.97
CA PRO A 54 -1.91 -7.15 2.36
C PRO A 54 -0.77 -6.62 3.24
N GLU A 55 -1.02 -6.46 4.53
CA GLU A 55 0.02 -6.14 5.51
C GLU A 55 1.04 -7.29 5.53
N LEU A 56 2.32 -6.96 5.31
CA LEU A 56 3.45 -7.89 5.34
C LEU A 56 4.25 -7.66 6.60
N ASP A 57 4.54 -8.71 7.34
CA ASP A 57 5.43 -8.66 8.49
C ASP A 57 6.86 -9.05 8.08
N GLU A 58 7.62 -8.06 7.59
CA GLU A 58 9.01 -8.23 7.12
C GLU A 58 10.05 -8.14 8.24
N GLY A 59 9.65 -7.96 9.50
CA GLY A 59 10.60 -7.83 10.60
C GLY A 59 11.42 -6.55 10.55
N ILE A 60 10.93 -5.49 9.90
CA ILE A 60 11.65 -4.23 9.77
C ILE A 60 10.83 -3.10 10.42
N ILE A 61 11.48 -2.34 11.29
CA ILE A 61 10.90 -1.17 11.95
C ILE A 61 11.66 0.06 11.47
N ASN A 62 10.94 1.08 11.03
CA ASN A 62 11.47 2.40 10.74
C ASN A 62 11.09 3.38 11.85
N GLY A 63 11.98 4.31 12.15
CA GLY A 63 11.68 5.40 13.05
C GLY A 63 12.35 6.69 12.65
N ASP A 64 11.70 7.79 12.96
CA ASP A 64 12.18 9.15 12.75
C ASP A 64 12.23 9.87 14.09
N VAL A 65 13.34 10.56 14.35
CA VAL A 65 13.52 11.47 15.47
C VAL A 65 13.51 12.89 14.94
N GLU A 66 12.63 13.72 15.47
CA GLU A 66 12.48 15.13 15.07
C GLU A 66 12.64 16.03 16.30
N MET A 67 13.69 16.81 16.29
CA MET A 67 14.00 17.84 17.27
C MET A 67 13.45 19.19 16.80
N PRO A 68 13.36 20.21 17.65
CA PRO A 68 13.03 21.57 17.22
C PRO A 68 13.96 22.06 16.10
N VAL A 69 13.41 22.75 15.11
CA VAL A 69 14.17 23.26 13.96
C VAL A 69 15.30 24.18 14.44
N GLY A 70 16.52 23.94 13.94
CA GLY A 70 17.72 24.66 14.38
C GLY A 70 18.52 23.95 15.48
N THR A 71 18.06 22.81 15.98
CA THR A 71 18.84 21.99 16.91
C THR A 71 20.16 21.55 16.25
N ARG A 72 21.24 21.63 17.00
CA ARG A 72 22.58 21.21 16.56
C ARG A 72 22.65 19.70 16.41
N LEU A 73 23.50 19.25 15.51
CA LEU A 73 23.66 17.81 15.20
C LEU A 73 24.08 16.98 16.41
N ASP A 74 25.00 17.52 17.23
CA ASP A 74 25.50 16.83 18.44
C ASP A 74 24.39 16.56 19.48
N ILE A 75 23.44 17.49 19.61
CA ILE A 75 22.27 17.30 20.49
C ILE A 75 21.31 16.27 19.91
N THR A 76 21.03 16.33 18.61
CA THR A 76 20.18 15.35 17.92
C THR A 76 20.79 13.96 17.99
N ASP A 77 22.12 13.86 17.84
CA ASP A 77 22.85 12.59 17.94
C ASP A 77 22.79 12.00 19.35
N GLY A 78 22.93 12.84 20.38
CA GLY A 78 22.76 12.42 21.78
C GLY A 78 21.37 11.83 22.04
N VAL A 79 20.29 12.51 21.57
CA VAL A 79 18.93 12.00 21.70
C VAL A 79 18.70 10.72 20.88
N THR A 80 19.37 10.61 19.71
CA THR A 80 19.33 9.37 18.92
C THR A 80 19.95 8.21 19.70
N GLY A 81 21.04 8.47 20.45
CA GLY A 81 21.65 7.49 21.36
C GLY A 81 20.70 7.02 22.48
N GLU A 82 19.91 7.94 23.06
CA GLU A 82 18.87 7.56 24.04
C GLU A 82 17.80 6.65 23.41
N VAL A 83 17.39 6.92 22.15
CA VAL A 83 16.47 6.05 21.40
C VAL A 83 17.08 4.68 21.15
N GLU A 84 18.38 4.62 20.82
CA GLU A 84 19.12 3.35 20.64
C GLU A 84 19.16 2.54 21.92
N GLU A 85 19.44 3.15 23.06
CA GLU A 85 19.43 2.48 24.38
C GLU A 85 18.07 1.88 24.71
N VAL A 86 16.98 2.62 24.45
CA VAL A 86 15.63 2.10 24.66
C VAL A 86 15.37 0.89 23.76
N ILE A 87 15.77 0.93 22.49
CA ILE A 87 15.57 -0.19 21.55
C ILE A 87 16.39 -1.41 22.00
N LEU A 88 17.66 -1.21 22.36
CA LEU A 88 18.54 -2.27 22.85
C LEU A 88 18.00 -2.97 24.11
N GLY A 89 17.35 -2.22 25.00
CA GLY A 89 16.76 -2.75 26.24
C GLY A 89 15.44 -3.48 26.03
N GLU A 90 14.62 -3.05 25.05
CA GLU A 90 13.22 -3.45 24.93
C GLU A 90 12.93 -4.43 23.77
N VAL A 91 13.84 -4.57 22.84
CA VAL A 91 13.66 -5.40 21.64
C VAL A 91 14.71 -6.52 21.61
N PRO A 92 14.55 -7.59 22.41
CA PRO A 92 15.45 -8.73 22.40
C PRO A 92 15.44 -9.48 21.05
N GLU A 93 14.40 -9.31 20.25
CA GLU A 93 14.28 -9.88 18.91
C GLU A 93 15.07 -9.11 17.84
N MET A 94 15.81 -8.07 18.22
CA MET A 94 16.60 -7.29 17.27
C MET A 94 17.80 -8.10 16.77
N ARG A 95 17.95 -8.15 15.43
CA ARG A 95 19.12 -8.70 14.75
C ARG A 95 20.19 -7.64 14.52
N SER A 96 19.78 -6.47 14.05
CA SER A 96 20.67 -5.34 13.80
C SER A 96 19.88 -4.04 13.77
N MET A 97 20.59 -2.93 14.02
CA MET A 97 20.04 -1.60 13.95
C MET A 97 20.95 -0.70 13.13
N PHE A 98 20.36 0.24 12.43
CA PHE A 98 21.05 1.31 11.72
C PHE A 98 20.40 2.63 12.13
N ALA A 99 21.20 3.56 12.65
CA ALA A 99 20.76 4.93 12.94
C ALA A 99 21.62 5.94 12.19
N ARG A 100 21.03 7.09 11.88
CA ARG A 100 21.69 8.20 11.20
C ARG A 100 21.12 9.51 11.70
N SER A 101 21.97 10.35 12.24
CA SER A 101 21.65 11.71 12.66
C SER A 101 22.00 12.72 11.56
N GLY A 102 21.17 13.73 11.35
CA GLY A 102 21.37 14.81 10.39
C GLY A 102 20.69 14.63 9.03
N ALA A 103 21.02 15.51 8.09
CA ALA A 103 20.39 15.57 6.77
C ALA A 103 20.55 14.30 5.94
N HIS A 104 19.49 13.93 5.25
CA HIS A 104 19.46 12.80 4.32
C HIS A 104 19.22 13.29 2.89
N TRP A 105 20.09 12.93 1.94
CA TRP A 105 20.03 13.37 0.56
C TRP A 105 18.72 13.07 -0.19
N ARG A 106 18.02 11.99 0.20
CA ARG A 106 16.72 11.59 -0.41
C ARG A 106 15.50 12.10 0.33
N ARG A 107 15.57 12.24 1.68
CA ARG A 107 14.41 12.58 2.50
C ARG A 107 14.37 14.04 2.91
N GLY A 108 15.44 14.82 2.65
CA GLY A 108 15.61 16.14 3.19
C GLY A 108 15.94 16.08 4.68
N GLY A 109 15.50 17.03 5.45
CA GLY A 109 15.81 17.17 6.87
C GLY A 109 17.02 18.05 7.10
N GLY A 110 17.40 18.24 8.35
CA GLY A 110 18.53 19.06 8.78
C GLY A 110 19.24 18.43 9.97
N SER A 111 20.10 19.19 10.62
CA SER A 111 20.78 18.77 11.85
C SER A 111 19.83 18.33 12.97
N HIS A 112 18.56 18.76 12.91
CA HIS A 112 17.53 18.50 13.90
C HIS A 112 16.73 17.22 13.65
N THR A 113 17.09 16.41 12.66
CA THR A 113 16.38 15.16 12.32
C THR A 113 17.32 13.97 12.38
N ALA A 114 16.79 12.81 12.83
CA ALA A 114 17.49 11.54 12.70
C ALA A 114 16.51 10.45 12.22
N PHE A 115 17.06 9.40 11.66
CA PHE A 115 16.35 8.23 11.18
C PHE A 115 17.01 6.98 11.70
N PHE A 116 16.20 6.00 12.12
CA PHE A 116 16.71 4.69 12.47
C PHE A 116 15.90 3.57 11.81
N ARG A 117 16.54 2.44 11.65
CA ARG A 117 15.92 1.22 11.16
C ARG A 117 16.38 0.03 11.97
N VAL A 118 15.42 -0.74 12.45
CA VAL A 118 15.66 -1.96 13.22
C VAL A 118 15.27 -3.15 12.38
N TYR A 119 16.13 -4.13 12.30
CA TYR A 119 15.88 -5.42 11.67
C TYR A 119 15.70 -6.45 12.78
N LEU A 120 14.55 -7.10 12.78
CA LEU A 120 14.25 -8.18 13.72
C LEU A 120 14.75 -9.53 13.17
N VAL A 121 14.87 -10.52 14.03
CA VAL A 121 15.08 -11.91 13.64
C VAL A 121 13.89 -12.45 12.87
N ASP A 122 14.07 -13.57 12.17
CA ASP A 122 13.05 -14.18 11.34
C ASP A 122 11.75 -14.44 12.13
N LYS A 123 10.60 -14.34 11.46
CA LYS A 123 9.27 -14.51 12.08
C LYS A 123 9.12 -15.80 12.88
N LYS A 124 9.84 -16.85 12.51
CA LYS A 124 9.83 -18.15 13.20
C LYS A 124 10.59 -18.13 14.52
N GLU A 125 11.55 -17.23 14.68
CA GLU A 125 12.45 -17.14 15.84
C GLU A 125 11.96 -16.13 16.88
N ARG A 126 10.96 -15.32 16.55
CA ARG A 126 10.42 -14.28 17.42
C ARG A 126 9.02 -14.61 17.91
N LYS A 127 8.71 -14.14 19.13
CA LYS A 127 7.39 -14.33 19.74
C LYS A 127 6.42 -13.19 19.41
N ARG A 128 6.95 -11.97 19.31
CA ARG A 128 6.16 -10.77 18.98
C ARG A 128 6.20 -10.48 17.48
N SER A 129 5.07 -10.10 16.91
CA SER A 129 5.00 -9.53 15.56
C SER A 129 5.68 -8.16 15.53
N THR A 130 6.10 -7.69 14.34
CA THR A 130 6.63 -6.32 14.18
C THR A 130 5.64 -5.27 14.71
N LYS A 131 4.35 -5.47 14.50
CA LYS A 131 3.27 -4.61 14.97
C LYS A 131 3.18 -4.53 16.49
N GLU A 132 3.34 -5.65 17.18
CA GLU A 132 3.37 -5.69 18.64
C GLU A 132 4.61 -4.98 19.19
N VAL A 133 5.79 -5.22 18.61
CA VAL A 133 7.03 -4.52 19.01
C VAL A 133 6.89 -3.00 18.82
N VAL A 134 6.35 -2.54 17.70
CA VAL A 134 6.08 -1.12 17.44
C VAL A 134 5.08 -0.55 18.47
N ALA A 135 4.03 -1.31 18.82
CA ALA A 135 3.05 -0.88 19.82
C ALA A 135 3.68 -0.72 21.21
N ASP A 136 4.60 -1.63 21.59
CA ASP A 136 5.31 -1.59 22.87
C ASP A 136 6.33 -0.42 22.93
N LEU A 137 6.97 -0.06 21.83
CA LEU A 137 7.94 1.03 21.74
C LEU A 137 7.30 2.43 21.79
N LYS A 138 6.11 2.62 21.20
CA LYS A 138 5.44 3.92 21.11
C LYS A 138 5.33 4.67 22.46
N PRO A 139 4.83 4.08 23.56
CA PRO A 139 4.70 4.78 24.81
C PRO A 139 6.05 5.12 25.46
N LYS A 140 7.11 4.36 25.18
CA LYS A 140 8.45 4.59 25.71
C LYS A 140 9.13 5.77 25.04
N PHE A 141 8.96 5.92 23.74
CA PHE A 141 9.46 7.07 23.00
C PHE A 141 8.71 8.37 23.31
N ALA A 142 7.46 8.28 23.77
CA ALA A 142 6.72 9.47 24.19
C ALA A 142 7.35 10.18 25.41
N ASN A 143 8.18 9.49 26.17
CA ASN A 143 8.84 10.01 27.37
C ASN A 143 10.21 10.66 27.08
N ILE A 144 10.70 10.69 25.84
CA ILE A 144 11.98 11.30 25.48
C ILE A 144 11.79 12.83 25.39
N PRO A 145 12.44 13.63 26.28
CA PRO A 145 12.18 15.06 26.37
C PRO A 145 12.68 15.80 25.12
N GLY A 146 11.90 16.75 24.62
CA GLY A 146 12.30 17.63 23.54
C GLY A 146 12.36 17.02 22.15
N ALA A 147 12.08 15.73 22.00
CA ALA A 147 12.05 15.04 20.71
C ALA A 147 10.65 14.51 20.38
N LYS A 148 10.31 14.52 19.12
CA LYS A 148 9.17 13.78 18.58
C LYS A 148 9.70 12.53 17.91
N VAL A 149 9.60 11.39 18.61
CA VAL A 149 10.03 10.11 18.06
C VAL A 149 8.81 9.37 17.49
N ARG A 150 8.86 9.06 16.21
CA ARG A 150 7.86 8.26 15.51
C ARG A 150 8.44 6.90 15.19
N VAL A 151 7.65 5.87 15.34
CA VAL A 151 8.02 4.50 15.01
C VAL A 151 6.88 3.81 14.28
N SER A 152 7.21 3.11 13.22
CA SER A 152 6.27 2.40 12.37
C SER A 152 6.89 1.12 11.80
N GLU A 153 6.04 0.19 11.39
CA GLU A 153 6.48 -0.94 10.59
C GLU A 153 6.98 -0.45 9.24
N ALA A 154 8.14 -0.97 8.80
CA ALA A 154 8.61 -0.65 7.45
C ALA A 154 7.67 -1.29 6.43
N ARG A 155 7.33 -0.54 5.41
CA ARG A 155 6.59 -1.09 4.27
C ARG A 155 7.52 -1.86 3.35
N SER A 156 7.00 -2.96 2.83
CA SER A 156 7.65 -3.75 1.81
C SER A 156 8.15 -2.89 0.63
N MET A 157 9.28 -3.27 0.08
CA MET A 157 9.79 -2.68 -1.17
C MET A 157 8.71 -2.72 -2.27
N TYR A 158 7.91 -3.77 -2.32
CA TYR A 158 6.80 -3.92 -3.26
C TYR A 158 5.70 -2.87 -3.05
N SER A 159 5.37 -2.56 -1.80
CA SER A 159 4.40 -1.49 -1.50
C SER A 159 4.94 -0.12 -1.87
N GLY A 160 6.26 0.09 -1.76
CA GLY A 160 6.95 1.30 -2.22
C GLY A 160 6.89 1.51 -3.73
N ILE A 161 6.99 0.44 -4.51
CA ILE A 161 6.94 0.49 -5.98
C ILE A 161 5.49 0.70 -6.47
N ILE A 162 4.54 -0.02 -5.90
CA ILE A 162 3.14 -0.02 -6.35
C ILE A 162 2.34 1.12 -5.69
N GLY A 163 2.57 1.39 -4.41
CA GLY A 163 1.77 2.31 -3.60
C GLY A 163 2.32 3.73 -3.44
N GLY A 164 3.55 4.03 -3.88
CA GLY A 164 4.12 5.37 -3.78
C GLY A 164 4.89 5.69 -2.49
N GLY A 165 5.33 4.70 -1.73
CA GLY A 165 6.47 4.80 -0.80
C GLY A 165 6.34 5.68 0.45
N SER A 166 5.24 6.35 0.72
CA SER A 166 5.05 7.08 1.97
C SER A 166 4.57 6.14 3.08
N GLU A 167 5.13 6.26 4.29
CA GLU A 167 4.65 5.56 5.48
C GLU A 167 3.24 6.04 5.87
N GLU A 168 2.85 7.20 5.35
CA GLU A 168 1.58 7.86 5.59
C GLU A 168 0.63 7.60 4.42
N ARG A 169 -0.42 6.82 4.68
CA ARG A 169 -1.43 6.40 3.67
C ARG A 169 -2.35 7.53 3.24
N LEU A 170 -2.55 8.50 4.11
CA LEU A 170 -3.39 9.65 3.86
C LEU A 170 -2.52 10.83 3.44
N GLU A 171 -2.76 11.34 2.26
CA GLU A 171 -2.17 12.59 1.78
C GLU A 171 -3.28 13.47 1.21
N ILE A 172 -3.32 14.73 1.66
CA ILE A 172 -4.21 15.77 1.13
C ILE A 172 -3.32 16.87 0.59
N ASP A 173 -3.29 17.03 -0.72
CA ASP A 173 -2.52 18.08 -1.41
C ASP A 173 -3.31 19.37 -1.48
N ILE A 174 -2.73 20.42 -0.97
CA ILE A 174 -3.21 21.79 -1.04
C ILE A 174 -2.35 22.51 -2.05
N ARG A 175 -2.86 22.74 -3.25
CA ARG A 175 -2.12 23.40 -4.33
C ARG A 175 -2.52 24.87 -4.42
N GLY A 176 -1.53 25.75 -4.46
CA GLY A 176 -1.73 27.19 -4.58
C GLY A 176 -0.42 27.97 -4.50
N TYR A 177 -0.44 29.23 -4.88
CA TYR A 177 0.80 30.03 -4.97
C TYR A 177 1.23 30.66 -3.64
N ASP A 178 0.28 30.98 -2.75
CA ASP A 178 0.55 31.64 -1.48
C ASP A 178 0.82 30.61 -0.38
N LEU A 179 2.08 30.52 0.06
CA LEU A 179 2.50 29.58 1.09
C LEU A 179 1.94 29.92 2.48
N VAL A 180 1.67 31.21 2.76
CA VAL A 180 1.18 31.64 4.08
C VAL A 180 -0.29 31.22 4.23
N GLN A 181 -1.11 31.57 3.24
CA GLN A 181 -2.52 31.14 3.23
C GLN A 181 -2.65 29.62 3.14
N GLY A 182 -1.81 28.98 2.32
CA GLY A 182 -1.78 27.53 2.20
C GLY A 182 -1.39 26.83 3.51
N LYS A 183 -0.45 27.39 4.30
CA LYS A 183 -0.09 26.88 5.62
C LYS A 183 -1.26 26.99 6.59
N ALA A 184 -1.94 28.13 6.66
CA ALA A 184 -3.11 28.32 7.51
C ALA A 184 -4.24 27.33 7.17
N LEU A 185 -4.51 27.12 5.87
CA LEU A 185 -5.48 26.14 5.40
C LEU A 185 -5.06 24.71 5.78
N ALA A 186 -3.77 24.37 5.67
CA ALA A 186 -3.26 23.07 6.06
C ALA A 186 -3.38 22.81 7.58
N GLU A 187 -3.09 23.82 8.40
CA GLU A 187 -3.24 23.75 9.87
C GLU A 187 -4.70 23.55 10.27
N GLU A 188 -5.64 24.21 9.60
CA GLU A 188 -7.07 24.01 9.84
C GLU A 188 -7.52 22.59 9.43
N ILE A 189 -7.06 22.07 8.30
CA ILE A 189 -7.34 20.70 7.88
C ILE A 189 -6.78 19.72 8.91
N VAL A 190 -5.53 19.88 9.37
CA VAL A 190 -4.93 19.02 10.40
C VAL A 190 -5.81 19.02 11.65
N SER A 191 -6.22 20.17 12.15
CA SER A 191 -7.09 20.28 13.34
C SER A 191 -8.43 19.55 13.16
N ARG A 192 -9.04 19.60 11.97
CA ARG A 192 -10.32 18.94 11.69
C ARG A 192 -10.18 17.42 11.57
N ILE A 193 -9.06 16.93 11.00
CA ILE A 193 -8.85 15.50 10.80
C ILE A 193 -8.28 14.77 12.02
N GLU A 194 -7.66 15.48 12.96
CA GLU A 194 -7.10 14.92 14.18
C GLU A 194 -8.14 14.16 15.03
N GLY A 195 -9.41 14.57 14.96
CA GLY A 195 -10.53 13.90 15.62
C GLY A 195 -11.23 12.82 14.79
N VAL A 196 -10.70 12.39 13.63
CA VAL A 196 -11.29 11.33 12.81
C VAL A 196 -10.79 9.96 13.30
N PRO A 197 -11.68 9.04 13.69
CA PRO A 197 -11.25 7.72 14.16
C PRO A 197 -10.43 6.98 13.10
N GLY A 198 -9.26 6.52 13.48
CA GLY A 198 -8.33 5.81 12.59
C GLY A 198 -7.25 6.69 11.96
N VAL A 199 -7.33 8.02 12.07
CA VAL A 199 -6.25 8.93 11.68
C VAL A 199 -5.25 9.05 12.82
N ILE A 200 -3.96 8.92 12.51
CA ILE A 200 -2.87 9.04 13.49
C ILE A 200 -1.79 9.98 12.96
N TYR A 201 -1.24 10.79 13.85
CA TYR A 201 -0.12 11.70 13.59
C TYR A 201 -0.30 12.60 12.35
N PRO A 202 -1.42 13.35 12.24
CA PRO A 202 -1.57 14.28 11.12
C PRO A 202 -0.51 15.37 11.20
N ARG A 203 0.11 15.67 10.07
CA ARG A 203 1.17 16.70 9.95
C ARG A 203 1.17 17.38 8.60
N ILE A 204 1.79 18.53 8.55
CA ILE A 204 1.99 19.33 7.33
C ILE A 204 3.38 19.02 6.76
N SER A 205 3.48 18.93 5.44
CA SER A 205 4.77 18.73 4.75
C SER A 205 5.66 19.97 4.77
N LEU A 206 5.08 21.15 5.04
CA LEU A 206 5.82 22.40 5.13
C LEU A 206 6.54 22.43 6.47
N GLU A 207 7.85 22.30 6.46
CA GLU A 207 8.70 22.49 7.62
C GLU A 207 8.65 23.96 8.07
N ASP A 208 8.77 24.18 9.39
CA ASP A 208 8.90 25.52 9.93
C ASP A 208 10.10 26.23 9.33
N SER A 209 9.98 27.56 9.21
CA SER A 209 11.04 28.37 8.65
C SER A 209 12.33 28.19 9.45
N ARG A 210 13.42 27.83 8.77
CA ARG A 210 14.73 27.70 9.39
C ARG A 210 15.32 29.08 9.67
N PRO A 211 15.94 29.30 10.84
CA PRO A 211 16.76 30.47 11.05
C PRO A 211 17.91 30.45 10.04
N GLU A 212 18.11 31.54 9.33
CA GLU A 212 19.17 31.72 8.36
C GLU A 212 19.86 33.04 8.53
N LEU A 213 21.12 33.11 8.14
CA LEU A 213 21.86 34.34 8.08
C LEU A 213 21.85 34.88 6.65
N LYS A 214 21.24 36.06 6.47
CA LYS A 214 21.23 36.75 5.20
C LYS A 214 22.45 37.66 5.11
N ILE A 215 23.36 37.35 4.18
CA ILE A 215 24.56 38.15 3.91
C ILE A 215 24.23 39.09 2.74
N ALA A 216 23.99 40.35 3.04
CA ALA A 216 23.76 41.38 2.03
C ALA A 216 25.08 42.07 1.70
N ILE A 217 25.51 42.02 0.43
CA ILE A 217 26.75 42.58 -0.05
C ILE A 217 26.45 43.96 -0.70
N ASP A 218 27.09 45.03 -0.23
CA ASP A 218 27.09 46.32 -0.90
C ASP A 218 27.96 46.23 -2.16
N ARG A 219 27.29 46.04 -3.29
CA ARG A 219 27.94 45.81 -4.58
C ARG A 219 28.77 47.00 -5.05
N VAL A 220 28.36 48.23 -4.71
CA VAL A 220 29.07 49.46 -5.08
C VAL A 220 30.39 49.55 -4.32
N LYS A 221 30.33 49.38 -2.99
CA LYS A 221 31.55 49.35 -2.17
C LYS A 221 32.49 48.22 -2.54
N ALA A 222 31.95 47.00 -2.79
CA ALA A 222 32.76 45.88 -3.23
C ALA A 222 33.48 46.18 -4.55
N ALA A 223 32.80 46.77 -5.53
CA ALA A 223 33.39 47.17 -6.81
C ALA A 223 34.47 48.22 -6.68
N THR A 224 34.30 49.23 -5.81
CA THR A 224 35.32 50.25 -5.55
C THR A 224 36.59 49.68 -4.89
N LEU A 225 36.45 48.56 -4.17
CA LEU A 225 37.55 47.81 -3.58
C LEU A 225 38.14 46.77 -4.54
N GLY A 226 37.67 46.73 -5.79
CA GLY A 226 38.12 45.76 -6.81
C GLY A 226 37.71 44.31 -6.54
N LEU A 227 36.64 44.11 -5.74
CA LEU A 227 36.14 42.80 -5.38
C LEU A 227 34.87 42.46 -6.19
N SER A 228 34.85 41.30 -6.84
CA SER A 228 33.65 40.77 -7.44
C SER A 228 32.80 40.01 -6.42
N VAL A 229 31.47 40.04 -6.57
CA VAL A 229 30.54 39.30 -5.71
C VAL A 229 30.87 37.80 -5.72
N SER A 230 31.23 37.25 -6.88
CA SER A 230 31.63 35.83 -7.00
C SER A 230 32.83 35.50 -6.14
N ARG A 231 33.86 36.35 -6.13
CA ARG A 231 35.05 36.17 -5.29
C ARG A 231 34.72 36.21 -3.81
N ILE A 232 33.85 37.15 -3.40
CA ILE A 232 33.39 37.27 -2.02
C ILE A 232 32.69 35.98 -1.59
N LEU A 233 31.73 35.49 -2.41
CA LEU A 233 30.98 34.26 -2.12
C LEU A 233 31.89 33.03 -2.05
N GLN A 234 32.88 32.90 -2.95
CA GLN A 234 33.85 31.82 -2.92
C GLN A 234 34.66 31.78 -1.61
N VAL A 235 35.13 32.97 -1.17
CA VAL A 235 35.91 33.06 0.08
C VAL A 235 35.06 32.78 1.31
N VAL A 236 33.82 33.30 1.36
CA VAL A 236 32.87 33.02 2.45
C VAL A 236 32.59 31.51 2.50
N ASN A 237 32.29 30.91 1.35
CA ASN A 237 32.01 29.45 1.28
C ASN A 237 33.22 28.64 1.69
N ALA A 238 34.42 28.96 1.21
CA ALA A 238 35.65 28.28 1.57
C ALA A 238 35.96 28.34 3.07
N ASN A 239 35.63 29.45 3.74
CA ASN A 239 35.86 29.61 5.17
C ASN A 239 34.82 28.87 6.02
N ILE A 240 33.53 28.85 5.60
CA ILE A 240 32.42 28.28 6.37
C ILE A 240 32.23 26.79 6.09
N GLU A 241 31.96 26.42 4.83
CA GLU A 241 31.75 25.02 4.42
C GLU A 241 33.05 24.28 4.15
N GLY A 242 34.00 25.00 3.57
CA GLY A 242 35.25 24.46 3.11
C GLY A 242 35.32 24.23 1.61
N THR A 243 36.49 24.00 1.12
CA THR A 243 36.80 23.66 -0.28
C THR A 243 37.66 22.41 -0.34
N VAL A 244 37.34 21.48 -1.21
CA VAL A 244 38.22 20.34 -1.51
C VAL A 244 39.42 20.87 -2.28
N ALA A 245 40.58 21.00 -1.60
CA ALA A 245 41.79 21.56 -2.18
C ALA A 245 42.53 20.53 -3.01
N SER A 246 42.50 19.27 -2.61
CA SER A 246 43.23 18.17 -3.24
C SER A 246 42.62 16.84 -2.79
N ARG A 247 43.14 15.75 -3.35
CA ARG A 247 42.79 14.39 -2.93
C ARG A 247 44.01 13.64 -2.49
N TYR A 248 43.95 13.00 -1.36
CA TYR A 248 44.94 12.06 -0.88
C TYR A 248 44.65 10.66 -1.41
N ARG A 249 45.65 10.00 -1.98
CA ARG A 249 45.51 8.65 -2.56
C ARG A 249 46.38 7.67 -1.79
N GLU A 250 45.76 6.61 -1.29
CA GLU A 250 46.47 5.54 -0.58
C GLU A 250 45.76 4.20 -0.83
N GLY A 251 46.56 3.18 -1.18
CA GLY A 251 46.02 1.81 -1.35
C GLY A 251 44.97 1.62 -2.44
N GLY A 252 44.83 2.58 -3.37
CA GLY A 252 43.74 2.56 -4.39
C GLY A 252 42.52 3.39 -4.03
N ASP A 253 42.43 3.88 -2.81
CA ASP A 253 41.36 4.78 -2.35
C ASP A 253 41.77 6.26 -2.49
N GLU A 254 40.75 7.12 -2.72
CA GLU A 254 40.89 8.56 -2.80
C GLU A 254 40.13 9.23 -1.67
N PHE A 255 40.80 10.08 -0.89
CA PHE A 255 40.21 10.86 0.20
C PHE A 255 40.28 12.35 -0.12
N ASP A 256 39.16 13.04 0.00
CA ASP A 256 39.09 14.49 -0.22
C ASP A 256 39.79 15.25 0.92
N ILE A 257 40.73 16.15 0.59
CA ILE A 257 41.35 17.07 1.54
C ILE A 257 40.50 18.34 1.59
N LEU A 258 39.64 18.46 2.61
CA LEU A 258 38.77 19.60 2.83
C LEU A 258 39.51 20.68 3.64
N VAL A 259 39.67 21.87 3.06
CA VAL A 259 40.28 23.02 3.73
C VAL A 259 39.19 24.02 4.13
N ARG A 260 39.12 24.37 5.41
CA ARG A 260 38.17 25.34 5.97
C ARG A 260 38.73 26.04 7.20
N SER A 261 38.08 27.14 7.65
CA SER A 261 38.48 27.80 8.90
C SER A 261 38.28 26.86 10.11
N ARG A 262 39.12 27.06 11.15
CA ARG A 262 38.97 26.32 12.41
C ARG A 262 37.57 26.54 12.97
N GLU A 263 37.08 25.58 13.72
CA GLU A 263 35.73 25.65 14.28
C GLU A 263 35.53 26.86 15.20
N ALA A 264 36.56 27.23 15.95
CA ALA A 264 36.52 28.42 16.81
C ALA A 264 36.37 29.72 16.05
N ASP A 265 36.81 29.79 14.79
CA ASP A 265 36.82 30.99 13.94
C ASP A 265 35.57 31.06 13.00
N ARG A 266 34.55 30.26 13.24
CA ARG A 266 33.31 30.20 12.42
C ARG A 266 32.02 29.88 13.22
N LYS A 267 32.04 30.12 14.55
CA LYS A 267 30.87 29.86 15.44
C LYS A 267 29.99 31.05 15.66
N ALA A 268 30.53 32.26 15.60
CA ALA A 268 29.82 33.50 15.88
C ALA A 268 29.56 34.31 14.62
N PHE A 269 28.57 35.21 14.67
CA PHE A 269 28.29 36.17 13.58
C PHE A 269 29.48 37.05 13.22
N ASP A 270 30.22 37.46 14.25
CA ASP A 270 31.37 38.35 14.05
C ASP A 270 32.53 37.61 13.37
N ASP A 271 32.61 36.29 13.50
CA ASP A 271 33.63 35.50 12.79
C ASP A 271 33.46 35.65 11.27
N ILE A 272 32.20 35.61 10.79
CA ILE A 272 31.89 35.81 9.36
C ILE A 272 32.27 37.23 8.91
N ARG A 273 32.00 38.24 9.74
CA ARG A 273 32.36 39.62 9.44
C ARG A 273 33.88 39.86 9.37
N ASN A 274 34.62 39.11 10.16
CA ASN A 274 36.08 39.22 10.27
C ASN A 274 36.83 38.45 9.17
N ILE A 275 36.12 37.70 8.32
CA ILE A 275 36.76 37.02 7.18
C ILE A 275 37.44 38.08 6.31
N SER A 276 38.73 37.89 6.04
CA SER A 276 39.56 38.74 5.21
C SER A 276 39.63 38.25 3.77
N LEU A 277 39.58 39.16 2.83
CA LEU A 277 39.83 38.94 1.40
C LEU A 277 41.00 39.73 0.91
N THR A 278 41.75 39.18 -0.01
CA THR A 278 42.83 39.91 -0.69
C THR A 278 42.23 40.72 -1.86
N GLY A 279 42.26 42.03 -1.74
CA GLY A 279 41.81 42.98 -2.77
C GLY A 279 42.92 43.28 -3.79
N GLN A 280 42.65 44.24 -4.67
CA GLN A 280 43.68 44.74 -5.63
C GLN A 280 44.89 45.27 -4.90
N GLY A 281 46.08 44.90 -5.37
CA GLY A 281 47.37 45.34 -4.77
C GLY A 281 47.77 44.54 -3.51
N GLY A 282 47.16 43.40 -3.21
CA GLY A 282 47.54 42.52 -2.10
C GLY A 282 47.06 42.99 -0.71
N LYS A 283 46.22 44.02 -0.63
CA LYS A 283 45.69 44.52 0.66
C LYS A 283 44.63 43.56 1.21
N GLU A 284 44.72 43.23 2.48
CA GLU A 284 43.67 42.52 3.18
C GLU A 284 42.49 43.45 3.48
N ILE A 285 41.29 43.01 3.09
CA ILE A 285 40.04 43.73 3.26
C ILE A 285 39.07 42.86 4.02
N SER A 286 38.60 43.30 5.19
CA SER A 286 37.58 42.59 5.97
C SER A 286 36.19 42.75 5.37
N LEU A 287 35.39 41.71 5.40
CA LEU A 287 33.98 41.73 4.98
C LEU A 287 33.15 42.79 5.71
N LYS A 288 33.51 43.12 6.94
CA LYS A 288 32.81 44.11 7.80
C LYS A 288 32.57 45.46 7.12
N GLY A 289 33.43 45.86 6.15
CA GLY A 289 33.33 47.16 5.49
C GLY A 289 32.21 47.29 4.45
N PHE A 290 31.73 46.16 3.90
CA PHE A 290 30.79 46.15 2.76
C PHE A 290 29.75 45.00 2.80
N VAL A 291 29.65 44.28 3.93
CA VAL A 291 28.67 43.22 4.14
C VAL A 291 27.83 43.53 5.37
N THR A 292 26.51 43.38 5.22
CA THR A 292 25.56 43.41 6.33
C THR A 292 25.01 42.01 6.55
N ILE A 293 25.12 41.50 7.78
CA ILE A 293 24.56 40.21 8.17
C ILE A 293 23.33 40.46 9.01
N ALA A 294 22.21 39.88 8.61
CA ALA A 294 20.93 39.94 9.32
C ALA A 294 20.40 38.51 9.55
N GLU A 295 19.78 38.30 10.68
CA GLU A 295 19.00 37.10 10.90
C GLU A 295 17.75 37.14 10.03
N GLY A 296 17.43 36.00 9.43
CA GLY A 296 16.24 35.82 8.62
C GLY A 296 15.59 34.49 8.90
N LYS A 297 14.41 34.33 8.38
CA LYS A 297 13.71 33.03 8.33
C LYS A 297 13.47 32.72 6.87
N GLY A 298 13.92 31.55 6.44
CA GLY A 298 13.72 31.04 5.08
C GLY A 298 12.88 29.79 5.08
N PRO A 299 12.03 29.56 4.07
CA PRO A 299 11.31 28.32 3.94
C PRO A 299 12.33 27.18 3.76
N ALA A 300 12.28 26.19 4.65
CA ALA A 300 13.21 25.07 4.62
C ALA A 300 13.05 24.23 3.34
N ARG A 301 11.81 24.09 2.85
CA ARG A 301 11.46 23.28 1.68
C ARG A 301 10.21 23.81 1.00
N ILE A 302 10.24 23.92 -0.32
CA ILE A 302 9.07 24.24 -1.14
C ILE A 302 8.80 23.06 -2.07
N GLU A 303 7.73 22.34 -1.80
CA GLU A 303 7.27 21.24 -2.66
C GLU A 303 6.46 21.80 -3.83
N ARG A 304 6.61 21.14 -5.00
CA ARG A 304 5.80 21.43 -6.18
C ARG A 304 5.28 20.15 -6.78
N LYS A 305 4.00 20.17 -7.15
CA LYS A 305 3.33 19.09 -7.86
C LYS A 305 2.75 19.66 -9.15
N ASN A 306 3.14 19.11 -10.29
CA ASN A 306 2.77 19.65 -11.61
C ASN A 306 3.11 21.13 -11.78
N GLN A 307 4.31 21.54 -11.31
CA GLN A 307 4.84 22.92 -11.34
C GLN A 307 4.14 23.94 -10.40
N GLU A 308 3.00 23.60 -9.80
CA GLU A 308 2.34 24.40 -8.78
C GLU A 308 2.93 24.12 -7.39
N ARG A 309 3.00 25.14 -6.53
CA ARG A 309 3.39 24.94 -5.12
C ARG A 309 2.34 24.07 -4.44
N SER A 310 2.80 23.11 -3.67
CA SER A 310 1.95 22.19 -2.94
C SER A 310 2.37 22.12 -1.47
N ILE A 311 1.38 22.16 -0.60
CA ILE A 311 1.51 21.81 0.81
C ILE A 311 0.70 20.56 0.99
N THR A 312 1.32 19.51 1.52
CA THR A 312 0.65 18.22 1.71
C THR A 312 0.39 18.00 3.19
N VAL A 313 -0.86 17.74 3.55
CA VAL A 313 -1.21 17.22 4.86
C VAL A 313 -1.11 15.71 4.79
N ARG A 314 -0.28 15.12 5.67
CA ARG A 314 -0.01 13.68 5.72
C ARG A 314 -0.46 13.12 7.06
N ALA A 315 -1.02 11.90 7.04
CA ALA A 315 -1.37 11.20 8.26
C ALA A 315 -1.22 9.69 8.10
N GLY A 316 -0.88 9.02 9.20
CA GLY A 316 -0.95 7.57 9.28
C GLY A 316 -2.39 7.11 9.45
N ILE A 317 -2.64 5.82 9.14
CA ILE A 317 -3.95 5.18 9.30
C ILE A 317 -3.77 3.95 10.17
N GLN A 318 -4.69 3.76 11.11
CA GLN A 318 -4.67 2.59 12.01
C GLN A 318 -6.09 2.06 12.25
N GLY A 319 -6.27 0.75 12.07
CA GLY A 319 -7.49 0.03 12.49
C GLY A 319 -8.73 0.24 11.62
N ARG A 320 -8.67 1.10 10.57
CA ARG A 320 -9.78 1.35 9.64
C ARG A 320 -9.30 1.42 8.20
N ASP A 321 -10.20 1.17 7.28
CA ASP A 321 -9.98 1.27 5.85
C ASP A 321 -9.81 2.72 5.37
N LEU A 322 -8.89 2.93 4.43
CA LEU A 322 -8.58 4.25 3.86
C LEU A 322 -9.81 4.90 3.20
N GLY A 323 -10.63 4.12 2.50
CA GLY A 323 -11.80 4.64 1.81
C GLY A 323 -12.81 5.28 2.76
N HIS A 324 -13.12 4.60 3.87
CA HIS A 324 -14.03 5.15 4.89
C HIS A 324 -13.44 6.37 5.60
N ILE A 325 -12.12 6.36 5.87
CA ILE A 325 -11.46 7.52 6.48
C ILE A 325 -11.49 8.73 5.54
N VAL A 326 -11.22 8.54 4.24
CA VAL A 326 -11.30 9.62 3.23
C VAL A 326 -12.72 10.17 3.13
N GLN A 327 -13.74 9.32 3.22
CA GLN A 327 -15.13 9.76 3.25
C GLN A 327 -15.46 10.61 4.48
N ASP A 328 -15.09 10.13 5.70
CA ASP A 328 -15.30 10.86 6.94
C ASP A 328 -14.57 12.22 6.93
N ILE A 329 -13.35 12.26 6.38
CA ILE A 329 -12.59 13.49 6.21
C ILE A 329 -13.30 14.43 5.24
N GLY A 330 -13.76 13.91 4.09
CA GLY A 330 -14.50 14.68 3.10
C GLY A 330 -15.75 15.34 3.69
N GLU A 331 -16.43 14.67 4.62
CA GLU A 331 -17.56 15.25 5.36
C GLU A 331 -17.13 16.37 6.30
N LYS A 332 -16.00 16.17 7.03
CA LYS A 332 -15.50 17.16 8.01
C LYS A 332 -14.88 18.42 7.38
N ILE A 333 -14.40 18.31 6.15
CA ILE A 333 -13.83 19.49 5.44
C ILE A 333 -14.80 20.10 4.41
N ARG A 334 -16.03 19.58 4.32
CA ARG A 334 -17.01 20.02 3.32
C ARG A 334 -17.39 21.48 3.44
N ASP A 335 -17.45 21.98 4.67
CA ASP A 335 -17.79 23.37 5.02
C ASP A 335 -16.56 24.28 5.10
N LEU A 336 -15.38 23.77 4.74
CA LEU A 336 -14.17 24.57 4.71
C LEU A 336 -14.19 25.54 3.53
N GLU A 337 -14.05 26.85 3.81
CA GLU A 337 -13.92 27.86 2.78
C GLU A 337 -12.55 27.76 2.09
N ILE A 338 -12.53 27.17 0.91
CA ILE A 338 -11.31 27.07 0.10
C ILE A 338 -11.19 28.34 -0.75
N PRO A 339 -10.14 29.15 -0.58
CA PRO A 339 -9.93 30.31 -1.42
C PRO A 339 -9.84 29.93 -2.90
N LYS A 340 -10.35 30.77 -3.81
CA LYS A 340 -10.46 30.46 -5.25
C LYS A 340 -9.14 30.11 -5.95
N ASN A 341 -8.01 30.53 -5.36
CA ASN A 341 -6.64 30.27 -5.83
C ASN A 341 -6.03 28.98 -5.25
N PHE A 342 -6.79 28.20 -4.47
CA PHE A 342 -6.36 26.92 -3.93
C PHE A 342 -7.22 25.78 -4.46
N ARG A 343 -6.60 24.60 -4.58
CA ARG A 343 -7.26 23.36 -4.92
C ARG A 343 -6.85 22.29 -3.90
N LEU A 344 -7.84 21.53 -3.42
CA LEU A 344 -7.61 20.37 -2.56
C LEU A 344 -7.77 19.10 -3.40
N ASP A 345 -6.77 18.25 -3.35
CA ASP A 345 -6.82 16.92 -3.96
C ASP A 345 -6.47 15.88 -2.91
N PHE A 346 -7.32 14.85 -2.79
CA PHE A 346 -6.96 13.65 -2.05
C PHE A 346 -5.99 12.86 -2.92
N ALA A 347 -4.72 13.16 -2.71
CA ALA A 347 -3.65 12.57 -3.51
C ALA A 347 -3.25 11.21 -2.94
N SER A 348 -2.76 10.39 -3.80
CA SER A 348 -1.85 9.29 -3.59
C SER A 348 -2.42 7.86 -3.53
N GLU A 349 -2.57 7.25 -2.38
CA GLU A 349 -2.88 5.81 -2.29
C GLU A 349 -4.34 5.53 -2.67
N PHE A 350 -5.26 6.41 -2.30
CA PHE A 350 -6.68 6.25 -2.59
C PHE A 350 -6.99 6.35 -4.10
N GLU A 351 -6.44 7.34 -4.80
CA GLU A 351 -6.63 7.46 -6.26
C GLU A 351 -6.00 6.29 -7.00
N LYS A 352 -4.76 5.93 -6.64
CA LYS A 352 -4.08 4.76 -7.21
C LYS A 352 -4.84 3.47 -6.94
N GLN A 353 -5.41 3.33 -5.75
CA GLN A 353 -6.25 2.19 -5.40
C GLN A 353 -7.49 2.13 -6.28
N LYS A 354 -8.19 3.25 -6.47
CA LYS A 354 -9.37 3.36 -7.33
C LYS A 354 -9.04 3.04 -8.79
N GLU A 355 -7.94 3.56 -9.32
CA GLU A 355 -7.47 3.27 -10.68
C GLU A 355 -7.09 1.79 -10.84
N ALA A 356 -6.31 1.25 -9.90
CA ALA A 356 -5.91 -0.16 -9.93
C ALA A 356 -7.12 -1.09 -9.88
N PHE A 357 -8.07 -0.85 -8.98
CA PHE A 357 -9.28 -1.67 -8.88
C PHE A 357 -10.19 -1.49 -10.09
N GLY A 358 -10.28 -0.30 -10.67
CA GLY A 358 -10.97 -0.07 -11.94
C GLY A 358 -10.38 -0.88 -13.08
N GLY A 359 -9.05 -0.89 -13.19
CA GLY A 359 -8.32 -1.71 -14.17
C GLY A 359 -8.51 -3.21 -13.95
N LEU A 360 -8.50 -3.68 -12.69
CA LEU A 360 -8.72 -5.09 -12.36
C LEU A 360 -10.15 -5.55 -12.63
N LEU A 361 -11.14 -4.71 -12.34
CA LEU A 361 -12.55 -5.00 -12.68
C LEU A 361 -12.74 -5.09 -14.20
N PHE A 362 -12.10 -4.20 -14.96
CA PHE A 362 -12.09 -4.28 -16.43
C PHE A 362 -11.43 -5.57 -16.91
N ALA A 363 -10.31 -5.98 -16.32
CA ALA A 363 -9.64 -7.24 -16.63
C ALA A 363 -10.54 -8.47 -16.35
N ILE A 364 -11.28 -8.47 -15.24
CA ILE A 364 -12.27 -9.52 -14.91
C ILE A 364 -13.37 -9.56 -15.98
N ALA A 365 -13.94 -8.41 -16.33
CA ALA A 365 -14.99 -8.32 -17.36
C ALA A 365 -14.48 -8.83 -18.71
N LEU A 366 -13.26 -8.43 -19.11
CA LEU A 366 -12.62 -8.89 -20.32
C LEU A 366 -12.36 -10.41 -20.30
N ALA A 367 -11.86 -10.94 -19.18
CA ALA A 367 -11.65 -12.39 -19.02
C ALA A 367 -12.96 -13.18 -19.18
N ILE A 368 -14.05 -12.70 -18.60
CA ILE A 368 -15.39 -13.29 -18.76
C ILE A 368 -15.80 -13.33 -20.23
N VAL A 369 -15.65 -12.21 -20.95
CA VAL A 369 -16.00 -12.12 -22.38
C VAL A 369 -15.12 -13.07 -23.22
N LEU A 370 -13.81 -13.10 -22.99
CA LEU A 370 -12.90 -13.95 -23.72
C LEU A 370 -13.19 -15.44 -23.49
N VAL A 371 -13.41 -15.84 -22.25
CA VAL A 371 -13.79 -17.23 -21.90
C VAL A 371 -15.11 -17.61 -22.55
N TYR A 372 -16.09 -16.70 -22.55
CA TYR A 372 -17.36 -16.93 -23.26
C TYR A 372 -17.18 -17.13 -24.76
N MET A 373 -16.39 -16.26 -25.42
CA MET A 373 -16.11 -16.36 -26.86
C MET A 373 -15.44 -17.69 -27.23
N VAL A 374 -14.41 -18.11 -26.46
CA VAL A 374 -13.73 -19.38 -26.68
C VAL A 374 -14.69 -20.54 -26.53
N MET A 375 -15.53 -20.54 -25.46
CA MET A 375 -16.53 -21.59 -25.28
C MET A 375 -17.58 -21.58 -26.40
N ALA A 376 -18.07 -20.42 -26.81
CA ALA A 376 -19.07 -20.31 -27.88
C ALA A 376 -18.54 -20.87 -29.20
N SER A 377 -17.28 -20.63 -29.50
CA SER A 377 -16.60 -21.23 -30.66
C SER A 377 -16.45 -22.75 -30.52
N GLN A 378 -16.09 -23.26 -29.32
CA GLN A 378 -15.87 -24.69 -29.08
C GLN A 378 -17.16 -25.51 -29.08
N PHE A 379 -18.25 -24.95 -28.54
CA PHE A 379 -19.54 -25.63 -28.48
C PHE A 379 -20.42 -25.42 -29.72
N GLU A 380 -20.01 -24.57 -30.64
CA GLU A 380 -20.81 -24.14 -31.81
C GLU A 380 -22.24 -23.71 -31.39
N SER A 381 -22.37 -23.16 -30.20
CA SER A 381 -23.62 -22.78 -29.55
C SER A 381 -23.41 -21.60 -28.61
N LEU A 382 -24.38 -20.70 -28.54
CA LEU A 382 -24.38 -19.59 -27.58
C LEU A 382 -25.04 -19.96 -26.25
N LEU A 383 -25.95 -20.95 -26.24
CA LEU A 383 -26.71 -21.32 -25.05
C LEU A 383 -25.91 -22.14 -24.05
N GLU A 384 -25.09 -23.06 -24.51
CA GLU A 384 -24.31 -23.95 -23.64
C GLU A 384 -23.25 -23.21 -22.84
N PRO A 385 -22.44 -22.32 -23.46
CA PRO A 385 -21.54 -21.42 -22.75
C PRO A 385 -22.27 -20.50 -21.76
N PHE A 386 -23.43 -19.97 -22.15
CA PHE A 386 -24.24 -19.11 -21.27
C PHE A 386 -24.62 -19.83 -19.96
N VAL A 387 -25.05 -21.09 -20.05
CA VAL A 387 -25.39 -21.91 -18.87
C VAL A 387 -24.15 -22.15 -17.99
N ILE A 388 -22.99 -22.42 -18.62
CA ILE A 388 -21.75 -22.68 -17.90
C ILE A 388 -21.27 -21.42 -17.16
N MET A 389 -21.39 -20.26 -17.79
CA MET A 389 -20.97 -18.96 -17.22
C MET A 389 -21.67 -18.61 -15.91
N PHE A 390 -22.86 -19.14 -15.64
CA PHE A 390 -23.52 -18.95 -14.34
C PHE A 390 -22.72 -19.52 -13.15
N THR A 391 -21.74 -20.38 -13.40
CA THR A 391 -20.86 -20.89 -12.33
C THR A 391 -20.00 -19.77 -11.76
N ILE A 392 -19.65 -18.73 -12.52
CA ILE A 392 -18.80 -17.62 -12.11
C ILE A 392 -19.47 -16.77 -11.01
N PRO A 393 -20.70 -16.23 -11.19
CA PRO A 393 -21.38 -15.53 -10.12
C PRO A 393 -21.51 -16.33 -8.82
N PHE A 394 -21.74 -17.64 -8.92
CA PHE A 394 -21.83 -18.49 -7.73
C PHE A 394 -20.46 -18.75 -7.07
N ALA A 395 -19.39 -18.76 -7.84
CA ALA A 395 -18.04 -18.80 -7.28
C ALA A 395 -17.74 -17.57 -6.43
N SER A 396 -18.27 -16.39 -6.79
CA SER A 396 -18.10 -15.17 -6.00
C SER A 396 -18.72 -15.27 -4.59
N ILE A 397 -19.75 -16.10 -4.38
CA ILE A 397 -20.27 -16.38 -3.05
C ILE A 397 -19.17 -17.00 -2.17
N GLY A 398 -18.42 -17.96 -2.72
CA GLY A 398 -17.32 -18.61 -2.01
C GLY A 398 -16.16 -17.65 -1.72
N VAL A 399 -15.85 -16.74 -2.65
CA VAL A 399 -14.88 -15.66 -2.43
C VAL A 399 -15.33 -14.74 -1.29
N ILE A 400 -16.58 -14.28 -1.31
CA ILE A 400 -17.17 -13.42 -0.27
C ILE A 400 -17.16 -14.12 1.09
N LEU A 401 -17.54 -15.39 1.13
CA LEU A 401 -17.48 -16.18 2.37
C LEU A 401 -16.06 -16.31 2.90
N ALA A 402 -15.07 -16.57 2.04
CA ALA A 402 -13.66 -16.63 2.45
C ALA A 402 -13.18 -15.28 3.04
N LEU A 403 -13.51 -14.15 2.39
CA LEU A 403 -13.18 -12.81 2.89
C LEU A 403 -13.80 -12.56 4.28
N LEU A 404 -15.07 -12.88 4.46
CA LEU A 404 -15.80 -12.64 5.70
C LEU A 404 -15.34 -13.54 6.85
N VAL A 405 -15.17 -14.85 6.58
CA VAL A 405 -14.79 -15.84 7.61
C VAL A 405 -13.35 -15.62 8.07
N LEU A 406 -12.44 -15.33 7.14
CA LEU A 406 -11.03 -15.11 7.43
C LEU A 406 -10.70 -13.64 7.75
N ARG A 407 -11.71 -12.75 7.76
CA ARG A 407 -11.58 -11.32 8.03
C ARG A 407 -10.49 -10.65 7.19
N MET A 408 -10.46 -10.93 5.89
CA MET A 408 -9.49 -10.39 4.96
C MET A 408 -10.03 -9.19 4.23
N SER A 409 -9.15 -8.20 3.96
CA SER A 409 -9.44 -7.08 3.06
C SER A 409 -9.41 -7.52 1.59
N VAL A 410 -10.12 -6.78 0.73
CA VAL A 410 -10.04 -6.95 -0.72
C VAL A 410 -8.74 -6.31 -1.20
N THR A 411 -7.83 -7.13 -1.75
CA THR A 411 -6.50 -6.71 -2.19
C THR A 411 -6.26 -7.09 -3.65
N ILE A 412 -5.20 -6.56 -4.28
CA ILE A 412 -4.80 -6.95 -5.64
C ILE A 412 -4.65 -8.49 -5.79
N PRO A 413 -3.98 -9.22 -4.88
CA PRO A 413 -3.93 -10.67 -4.94
C PRO A 413 -5.30 -11.36 -4.91
N VAL A 414 -6.28 -10.81 -4.19
CA VAL A 414 -7.67 -11.31 -4.18
C VAL A 414 -8.29 -11.19 -5.58
N PHE A 415 -8.12 -10.06 -6.26
CA PHE A 415 -8.58 -9.90 -7.64
C PHE A 415 -7.90 -10.85 -8.63
N ILE A 416 -6.59 -11.01 -8.50
CA ILE A 416 -5.83 -11.99 -9.33
C ILE A 416 -6.39 -13.39 -9.09
N GLY A 417 -6.66 -13.75 -7.82
CA GLY A 417 -7.35 -15.01 -7.47
C GLY A 417 -8.71 -15.13 -8.13
N GLY A 418 -9.47 -14.04 -8.20
CA GLY A 418 -10.76 -13.97 -8.91
C GLY A 418 -10.63 -14.26 -10.41
N VAL A 419 -9.64 -13.67 -11.09
CA VAL A 419 -9.37 -13.93 -12.51
C VAL A 419 -8.99 -15.39 -12.75
N LEU A 420 -8.09 -15.93 -11.92
CA LEU A 420 -7.71 -17.36 -11.98
C LEU A 420 -8.91 -18.28 -11.76
N LEU A 421 -9.76 -17.92 -10.79
CA LEU A 421 -10.94 -18.70 -10.45
C LEU A 421 -11.92 -18.81 -11.62
N ILE A 422 -12.10 -17.76 -12.44
CA ILE A 422 -12.94 -17.78 -13.63
C ILE A 422 -12.54 -18.91 -14.56
N GLY A 423 -11.26 -19.04 -14.89
CA GLY A 423 -10.77 -20.09 -15.78
C GLY A 423 -10.92 -21.51 -15.22
N ILE A 424 -10.68 -21.67 -13.90
CA ILE A 424 -10.73 -22.99 -13.26
C ILE A 424 -12.17 -23.48 -13.08
N VAL A 425 -13.07 -22.59 -12.66
CA VAL A 425 -14.45 -22.94 -12.34
C VAL A 425 -15.23 -23.34 -13.59
N VAL A 426 -15.04 -22.62 -14.68
CA VAL A 426 -15.72 -22.87 -15.95
C VAL A 426 -15.37 -24.26 -16.51
N ASN A 427 -14.13 -24.72 -16.32
CA ASN A 427 -13.69 -26.04 -16.79
C ASN A 427 -14.57 -27.20 -16.27
N ASN A 428 -15.01 -27.14 -15.02
CA ASN A 428 -15.89 -28.16 -14.44
C ASN A 428 -17.28 -28.19 -15.14
N GLY A 429 -17.80 -27.03 -15.48
CA GLY A 429 -19.04 -26.86 -16.23
C GLY A 429 -18.94 -27.36 -17.67
N ILE A 430 -17.84 -27.05 -18.37
CA ILE A 430 -17.56 -27.49 -19.74
C ILE A 430 -17.64 -29.02 -19.84
N VAL A 431 -16.86 -29.70 -18.99
CA VAL A 431 -16.78 -31.17 -19.02
C VAL A 431 -18.12 -31.82 -18.75
N MET A 432 -18.98 -31.23 -17.93
CA MET A 432 -20.29 -31.76 -17.63
C MET A 432 -21.27 -31.55 -18.79
N ILE A 433 -21.36 -30.34 -19.32
CA ILE A 433 -22.30 -30.01 -20.42
C ILE A 433 -21.92 -30.72 -21.73
N ASP A 434 -20.63 -30.79 -22.08
CA ASP A 434 -20.16 -31.55 -23.23
C ASP A 434 -20.62 -33.02 -23.14
N TYR A 435 -20.46 -33.67 -21.98
CA TYR A 435 -20.86 -35.04 -21.82
C TYR A 435 -22.38 -35.25 -21.88
N ILE A 436 -23.18 -34.31 -21.33
CA ILE A 436 -24.64 -34.32 -21.48
C ILE A 436 -25.02 -34.16 -22.95
N GLY A 437 -24.36 -33.27 -23.70
CA GLY A 437 -24.55 -33.06 -25.13
C GLY A 437 -24.33 -34.36 -25.94
N ARG A 438 -23.22 -35.06 -25.68
CA ARG A 438 -22.92 -36.36 -26.33
C ARG A 438 -23.98 -37.42 -26.07
N LEU A 439 -24.46 -37.54 -24.84
CA LEU A 439 -25.55 -38.51 -24.52
C LEU A 439 -26.84 -38.14 -25.26
N ARG A 440 -27.09 -36.88 -25.54
CA ARG A 440 -28.23 -36.47 -26.34
C ARG A 440 -28.08 -36.82 -27.82
N THR A 441 -26.90 -36.69 -28.40
CA THR A 441 -26.61 -37.10 -29.79
C THR A 441 -26.71 -38.63 -29.94
N GLU A 442 -26.47 -39.41 -28.86
CA GLU A 442 -26.69 -40.86 -28.77
C GLU A 442 -28.19 -41.25 -28.68
N GLY A 443 -29.12 -40.28 -28.71
CA GLY A 443 -30.56 -40.54 -28.70
C GLY A 443 -31.21 -40.69 -27.31
N ARG A 444 -30.51 -40.34 -26.22
CA ARG A 444 -31.08 -40.34 -24.87
C ARG A 444 -32.08 -39.20 -24.67
N SER A 445 -33.09 -39.45 -23.86
CA SER A 445 -33.98 -38.39 -23.43
C SER A 445 -33.21 -37.32 -22.65
N LEU A 446 -33.68 -36.06 -22.68
CA LEU A 446 -32.98 -34.96 -22.03
C LEU A 446 -32.80 -35.19 -20.52
N ARG A 447 -33.81 -35.75 -19.87
CA ARG A 447 -33.79 -36.08 -18.44
C ARG A 447 -32.77 -37.19 -18.10
N GLU A 448 -32.72 -38.25 -18.90
CA GLU A 448 -31.74 -39.33 -18.74
C GLU A 448 -30.34 -38.84 -19.02
N ALA A 449 -30.12 -38.06 -20.08
CA ALA A 449 -28.82 -37.50 -20.41
C ALA A 449 -28.26 -36.61 -19.29
N VAL A 450 -29.11 -35.77 -18.68
CA VAL A 450 -28.73 -34.93 -17.53
C VAL A 450 -28.40 -35.77 -16.30
N LEU A 451 -29.20 -36.75 -15.94
CA LEU A 451 -28.99 -37.59 -14.77
C LEU A 451 -27.72 -38.47 -14.92
N ILE A 452 -27.55 -39.12 -16.05
CA ILE A 452 -26.39 -39.96 -16.33
C ILE A 452 -25.12 -39.12 -16.47
N GLY A 453 -25.22 -38.01 -17.17
CA GLY A 453 -24.11 -37.09 -17.39
C GLY A 453 -23.57 -36.51 -16.06
N ALA A 454 -24.45 -36.01 -15.24
CA ALA A 454 -24.09 -35.49 -13.93
C ALA A 454 -23.55 -36.57 -12.98
N GLN A 455 -24.12 -37.78 -13.00
CA GLN A 455 -23.64 -38.88 -12.22
C GLN A 455 -22.19 -39.30 -12.60
N ARG A 456 -21.92 -39.44 -13.90
CA ARG A 456 -20.59 -39.85 -14.37
C ARG A 456 -19.52 -38.80 -14.15
N ARG A 457 -19.89 -37.52 -14.19
CA ARG A 457 -18.98 -36.40 -14.02
C ARG A 457 -18.80 -35.95 -12.57
N LEU A 458 -19.62 -36.43 -11.64
CA LEU A 458 -19.48 -36.10 -10.21
C LEU A 458 -18.09 -36.36 -9.66
N ARG A 459 -17.56 -37.59 -9.91
CA ARG A 459 -16.25 -37.98 -9.39
C ARG A 459 -15.09 -37.19 -10.00
N PRO A 460 -14.97 -37.00 -11.32
CA PRO A 460 -13.96 -36.12 -11.91
C PRO A 460 -13.99 -34.68 -11.36
N ILE A 461 -15.18 -34.06 -11.25
CA ILE A 461 -15.32 -32.68 -10.72
C ILE A 461 -14.85 -32.60 -9.27
N LEU A 462 -15.24 -33.54 -8.43
CA LEU A 462 -14.78 -33.56 -7.03
C LEU A 462 -13.27 -33.83 -6.93
N MET A 463 -12.72 -34.71 -7.77
CA MET A 463 -11.28 -34.98 -7.79
C MET A 463 -10.48 -33.72 -8.19
N THR A 464 -10.85 -33.05 -9.28
CA THR A 464 -10.15 -31.82 -9.74
C THR A 464 -10.25 -30.73 -8.68
N THR A 465 -11.43 -30.48 -8.14
CA THR A 465 -11.65 -29.47 -7.10
C THR A 465 -10.81 -29.74 -5.85
N LEU A 466 -10.88 -30.98 -5.32
CA LEU A 466 -10.13 -31.34 -4.11
C LEU A 466 -8.61 -31.31 -4.34
N THR A 467 -8.13 -31.80 -5.49
CA THR A 467 -6.70 -31.77 -5.81
C THR A 467 -6.19 -30.34 -5.90
N THR A 468 -6.91 -29.43 -6.58
CA THR A 468 -6.52 -28.04 -6.67
C THR A 468 -6.60 -27.33 -5.32
N CYS A 469 -7.66 -27.56 -4.54
CA CYS A 469 -7.77 -27.00 -3.19
C CYS A 469 -6.60 -27.46 -2.30
N LEU A 470 -6.28 -28.77 -2.28
CA LEU A 470 -5.17 -29.32 -1.50
C LEU A 470 -3.81 -28.77 -1.94
N ALA A 471 -3.60 -28.60 -3.25
CA ALA A 471 -2.37 -28.01 -3.78
C ALA A 471 -2.19 -26.55 -3.34
N LEU A 472 -3.29 -25.81 -3.13
CA LEU A 472 -3.26 -24.42 -2.68
C LEU A 472 -3.18 -24.26 -1.15
N VAL A 473 -3.43 -25.33 -0.35
CA VAL A 473 -3.39 -25.26 1.12
C VAL A 473 -2.07 -24.73 1.68
N PRO A 474 -0.88 -25.18 1.24
CA PRO A 474 0.37 -24.66 1.76
C PRO A 474 0.51 -23.14 1.56
N MET A 475 0.09 -22.63 0.38
CA MET A 475 0.08 -21.19 0.08
C MET A 475 -0.98 -20.46 0.91
N ALA A 476 -2.16 -21.03 1.10
CA ALA A 476 -3.24 -20.43 1.89
C ALA A 476 -2.89 -20.32 3.38
N LEU A 477 -2.09 -21.24 3.92
CA LEU A 477 -1.62 -21.21 5.30
C LEU A 477 -0.52 -20.18 5.52
N GLY A 478 0.14 -19.72 4.46
CA GLY A 478 1.14 -18.67 4.57
C GLY A 478 2.45 -19.13 5.19
N PHE A 479 2.93 -20.34 4.83
CA PHE A 479 4.23 -20.83 5.29
C PHE A 479 5.38 -20.15 4.56
N GLY A 480 6.25 -19.43 5.29
CA GLY A 480 7.44 -18.75 4.80
C GLY A 480 7.28 -17.23 4.72
N GLU A 481 8.42 -16.54 4.65
CA GLU A 481 8.46 -15.08 4.51
C GLU A 481 7.90 -14.63 3.17
N GLY A 482 7.11 -13.55 3.17
CA GLY A 482 6.46 -13.02 1.97
C GLY A 482 5.27 -13.85 1.47
N SER A 483 4.95 -14.97 2.12
CA SER A 483 3.78 -15.80 1.77
C SER A 483 2.46 -15.09 2.03
N GLU A 484 2.45 -14.11 2.94
CA GLU A 484 1.29 -13.26 3.22
C GLU A 484 0.77 -12.55 1.96
N MET A 485 1.65 -12.29 0.98
CA MET A 485 1.29 -11.66 -0.27
C MET A 485 0.38 -12.55 -1.13
N ASN A 486 0.65 -13.84 -1.18
CA ASN A 486 -0.07 -14.79 -2.03
C ASN A 486 -1.17 -15.57 -1.27
N ALA A 487 -1.13 -15.61 0.04
CA ALA A 487 -2.10 -16.32 0.86
C ALA A 487 -3.55 -15.86 0.63
N PRO A 488 -3.87 -14.56 0.51
CA PRO A 488 -5.22 -14.10 0.21
C PRO A 488 -5.74 -14.63 -1.14
N MET A 489 -4.89 -14.66 -2.16
CA MET A 489 -5.22 -15.23 -3.48
C MET A 489 -5.61 -16.72 -3.35
N ALA A 490 -4.78 -17.53 -2.68
CA ALA A 490 -5.05 -18.94 -2.50
C ALA A 490 -6.34 -19.20 -1.71
N ARG A 491 -6.59 -18.44 -0.64
CA ARG A 491 -7.77 -18.55 0.22
C ARG A 491 -9.07 -18.28 -0.55
N VAL A 492 -9.11 -17.22 -1.37
CA VAL A 492 -10.31 -16.91 -2.17
C VAL A 492 -10.52 -17.90 -3.30
N VAL A 493 -9.44 -18.45 -3.91
CA VAL A 493 -9.56 -19.50 -4.92
C VAL A 493 -10.12 -20.78 -4.29
N ILE A 494 -9.62 -21.21 -3.14
CA ILE A 494 -10.16 -22.39 -2.42
C ILE A 494 -11.64 -22.17 -2.08
N GLY A 495 -12.00 -21.04 -1.48
CA GLY A 495 -13.38 -20.71 -1.11
C GLY A 495 -14.31 -20.70 -2.33
N GLY A 496 -13.90 -20.02 -3.39
CA GLY A 496 -14.66 -19.92 -4.64
C GLY A 496 -14.83 -21.28 -5.34
N MET A 497 -13.78 -22.10 -5.39
CA MET A 497 -13.82 -23.44 -5.99
C MET A 497 -14.74 -24.40 -5.24
N LEU A 498 -14.70 -24.42 -3.90
CA LEU A 498 -15.55 -25.30 -3.09
C LEU A 498 -17.03 -24.98 -3.30
N VAL A 499 -17.39 -23.71 -3.22
CA VAL A 499 -18.78 -23.27 -3.42
C VAL A 499 -19.20 -23.48 -4.87
N SER A 500 -18.39 -23.10 -5.84
CA SER A 500 -18.69 -23.29 -7.26
C SER A 500 -18.89 -24.75 -7.61
N ALA A 501 -18.10 -25.67 -7.06
CA ALA A 501 -18.28 -27.11 -7.31
C ALA A 501 -19.66 -27.59 -6.86
N MET A 502 -20.16 -27.14 -5.69
CA MET A 502 -21.50 -27.46 -5.23
C MET A 502 -22.58 -26.95 -6.22
N PHE A 503 -22.46 -25.72 -6.68
CA PHE A 503 -23.38 -25.16 -7.66
C PHE A 503 -23.27 -25.84 -9.02
N THR A 504 -22.06 -26.15 -9.49
CA THR A 504 -21.84 -26.87 -10.74
C THR A 504 -22.56 -28.21 -10.75
N ILE A 505 -22.51 -28.95 -9.64
CA ILE A 505 -23.09 -30.29 -9.54
C ILE A 505 -24.65 -30.27 -9.55
N PHE A 506 -25.29 -29.27 -8.96
CA PHE A 506 -26.75 -29.20 -8.85
C PHE A 506 -27.39 -28.15 -9.73
N PHE A 507 -26.83 -26.93 -9.77
CA PHE A 507 -27.43 -25.79 -10.46
C PHE A 507 -27.29 -25.90 -11.98
N VAL A 508 -26.08 -26.22 -12.49
CA VAL A 508 -25.82 -26.26 -13.94
C VAL A 508 -26.71 -27.29 -14.65
N PRO A 509 -26.84 -28.57 -14.18
CA PRO A 509 -27.76 -29.53 -14.79
C PRO A 509 -29.22 -29.08 -14.73
N THR A 510 -29.62 -28.43 -13.63
CA THR A 510 -31.00 -27.93 -13.44
C THR A 510 -31.30 -26.76 -14.38
N LEU A 511 -30.36 -25.83 -14.53
CA LEU A 511 -30.49 -24.72 -15.45
C LEU A 511 -30.52 -25.19 -16.91
N TYR A 512 -29.59 -26.07 -17.29
CA TYR A 512 -29.54 -26.66 -18.63
C TYR A 512 -30.86 -27.38 -18.99
N GLY A 513 -31.35 -28.23 -18.05
CA GLY A 513 -32.60 -28.92 -18.21
C GLY A 513 -33.82 -27.97 -18.31
N SER A 514 -33.79 -26.84 -17.62
CA SER A 514 -34.87 -25.83 -17.67
C SER A 514 -34.90 -25.10 -19.02
N ILE A 515 -33.73 -24.73 -19.55
CA ILE A 515 -33.61 -23.99 -20.82
C ILE A 515 -33.96 -24.92 -22.02
N LYS A 516 -33.46 -26.14 -22.02
CA LYS A 516 -33.70 -27.12 -23.11
C LYS A 516 -35.07 -27.79 -23.01
N GLY A 517 -35.89 -27.50 -21.96
CA GLY A 517 -37.31 -27.88 -21.90
C GLY A 517 -37.61 -29.24 -21.28
N ILE A 518 -36.88 -29.73 -20.27
CA ILE A 518 -37.28 -30.93 -19.52
C ILE A 518 -38.71 -30.78 -19.03
N GLY A 519 -39.62 -31.59 -19.56
CA GLY A 519 -41.06 -31.58 -19.20
C GLY A 519 -41.97 -30.88 -20.23
N ARG A 520 -41.47 -30.63 -21.44
CA ARG A 520 -42.27 -30.34 -22.64
C ARG A 520 -42.35 -31.52 -23.60
N ASP A 521 -41.64 -32.64 -23.24
CA ASP A 521 -41.75 -33.94 -23.92
C ASP A 521 -42.78 -34.84 -23.25
#